data_726d091d7129c3153c6dd86c2b573b88
#
_entry.id   726d091d7129c3153c6dd86c2b573b88
#
_cell.length_a   1.000
_cell.length_b   1.000
_cell.length_c   1.000
_cell.angle_alpha   90.00
_cell.angle_beta   90.00
_cell.angle_gamma   90.00
#
_symmetry.space_group_name_H-M   'P 1'
#
loop_
_entity.id
_entity.type
_entity.pdbx_description
1 polymer ?
#
loop_
_entity_poly.entity_id
_entity_poly.type
_entity_poly.pdbx_seq_one_letter_code
_entity_poly.pdbx_strand_id
1 'polypeptide(L)'
;MMPVLFITDGLIFLLLAMIFSFVWYARGQEHLRAPWRLVARNSMAMASAVILFFYILIGVMDSIHFHPELENVNNGKTQYSTEILSLLDVAITHLRAQDEKTYSAPFASHAYSKETIELSDGATRREFPRLDFGGAHLSDPEQEKTGDILLKSVVGVICGLIVWCLISSIIVFTMKFRYRLSLTNVFYNMLMKDNDVPWKVIHVTIGSV
;
A
#
# COMPACT_ATOMS: atom_id res chain seq x y z
N MET A 1 21.91 10.43 8.18
CA MET A 1 20.83 9.64 8.82
C MET A 1 21.45 8.68 9.82
N MET A 2 21.01 8.67 11.08
CA MET A 2 21.54 7.78 12.13
C MET A 2 20.53 6.66 12.39
N PRO A 3 20.85 5.37 12.12
CA PRO A 3 19.92 4.27 12.32
C PRO A 3 19.65 4.03 13.82
N VAL A 4 18.40 3.71 14.14
CA VAL A 4 17.95 3.35 15.48
C VAL A 4 17.35 1.96 15.41
N LEU A 5 17.72 1.09 16.34
CA LEU A 5 17.19 -0.27 16.40
C LEU A 5 16.45 -0.47 17.74
N PHE A 6 15.16 -0.66 17.68
CA PHE A 6 14.38 -1.07 18.84
C PHE A 6 14.44 -2.59 19.03
N ILE A 7 14.14 -3.04 20.23
CA ILE A 7 14.10 -4.50 20.54
C ILE A 7 13.07 -5.21 19.65
N THR A 8 11.94 -4.56 19.39
CA THR A 8 10.87 -5.05 18.49
C THR A 8 11.37 -5.27 17.08
N ASP A 9 12.13 -4.30 16.54
CA ASP A 9 12.70 -4.37 15.20
C ASP A 9 13.72 -5.51 15.10
N GLY A 10 14.56 -5.65 16.13
CA GLY A 10 15.50 -6.76 16.24
C GLY A 10 14.81 -8.12 16.22
N LEU A 11 13.66 -8.27 16.87
CA LEU A 11 12.86 -9.50 16.84
C LEU A 11 12.26 -9.76 15.45
N ILE A 12 11.79 -8.72 14.77
CA ILE A 12 11.25 -8.84 13.39
C ILE A 12 12.37 -9.27 12.44
N PHE A 13 13.55 -8.64 12.50
CA PHE A 13 14.68 -9.02 11.66
C PHE A 13 15.17 -10.43 11.95
N LEU A 14 15.20 -10.84 13.22
CA LEU A 14 15.54 -12.21 13.62
C LEU A 14 14.52 -13.21 13.07
N LEU A 15 13.22 -12.91 13.16
CA LEU A 15 12.16 -13.74 12.57
C LEU A 15 12.33 -13.87 11.05
N LEU A 16 12.58 -12.77 10.36
CA LEU A 16 12.85 -12.79 8.92
C LEU A 16 14.09 -13.63 8.59
N ALA A 17 15.17 -13.48 9.34
CA ALA A 17 16.37 -14.29 9.15
C ALA A 17 16.11 -15.79 9.34
N MET A 18 15.31 -16.17 10.35
CA MET A 18 14.88 -17.56 10.55
C MET A 18 14.04 -18.06 9.37
N ILE A 19 13.08 -17.26 8.88
CA ILE A 19 12.26 -17.65 7.73
C ILE A 19 13.14 -17.83 6.48
N PHE A 20 14.06 -16.90 6.21
CA PHE A 20 14.98 -17.02 5.08
C PHE A 20 15.87 -18.26 5.18
N SER A 21 16.41 -18.52 6.35
CA SER A 21 17.22 -19.72 6.62
C SER A 21 16.42 -21.01 6.41
N PHE A 22 15.17 -21.03 6.90
CA PHE A 22 14.28 -22.17 6.68
C PHE A 22 13.93 -22.37 5.20
N VAL A 23 13.60 -21.27 4.48
CA VAL A 23 13.33 -21.33 3.02
C VAL A 23 14.55 -21.83 2.26
N TRP A 24 15.75 -21.37 2.64
CA TRP A 24 16.99 -21.84 2.03
C TRP A 24 17.19 -23.33 2.26
N TYR A 25 17.03 -23.81 3.49
CA TYR A 25 17.10 -25.23 3.83
C TYR A 25 16.04 -26.06 3.08
N ALA A 26 14.79 -25.60 3.09
CA ALA A 26 13.68 -26.29 2.45
C ALA A 26 13.83 -26.43 0.92
N ARG A 27 14.58 -25.53 0.26
CA ARG A 27 14.86 -25.62 -1.19
C ARG A 27 15.62 -26.90 -1.55
N GLY A 28 16.43 -27.44 -0.65
CA GLY A 28 17.19 -28.68 -0.85
C GLY A 28 16.39 -29.96 -0.60
N GLN A 29 15.20 -29.86 0.02
CA GLN A 29 14.42 -31.01 0.51
C GLN A 29 13.10 -31.16 -0.26
N GLU A 30 12.98 -32.24 -1.05
CA GLU A 30 11.79 -32.45 -1.90
C GLU A 30 10.49 -32.61 -1.08
N HIS A 31 10.54 -33.28 0.07
CA HIS A 31 9.39 -33.47 0.93
C HIS A 31 8.86 -32.16 1.55
N LEU A 32 9.73 -31.15 1.73
CA LEU A 32 9.32 -29.82 2.17
C LEU A 32 8.80 -28.95 1.02
N ARG A 33 9.28 -29.18 -0.21
CA ARG A 33 8.86 -28.42 -1.40
C ARG A 33 7.51 -28.88 -1.96
N ALA A 34 7.19 -30.17 -1.85
CA ALA A 34 5.96 -30.72 -2.41
C ALA A 34 4.68 -30.03 -1.92
N PRO A 35 4.46 -29.79 -0.61
CA PRO A 35 3.30 -29.03 -0.13
C PRO A 35 3.23 -27.60 -0.70
N TRP A 36 4.35 -26.89 -0.82
CA TRP A 36 4.39 -25.53 -1.36
C TRP A 36 4.02 -25.48 -2.84
N ARG A 37 4.33 -26.53 -3.61
CA ARG A 37 3.86 -26.62 -5.00
C ARG A 37 2.33 -26.74 -5.07
N LEU A 38 1.71 -27.42 -4.13
CA LEU A 38 0.24 -27.51 -4.04
C LEU A 38 -0.38 -26.15 -3.69
N VAL A 39 0.21 -25.45 -2.72
CA VAL A 39 -0.20 -24.07 -2.35
C VAL A 39 -0.09 -23.13 -3.56
N ALA A 40 1.03 -23.16 -4.29
CA ALA A 40 1.25 -22.33 -5.47
C ALA A 40 0.30 -22.65 -6.64
N ARG A 41 -0.38 -23.79 -6.63
CA ARG A 41 -1.41 -24.15 -7.62
C ARG A 41 -2.83 -23.77 -7.18
N ASN A 42 -3.00 -23.29 -5.97
CA ASN A 42 -4.29 -22.86 -5.44
C ASN A 42 -4.44 -21.33 -5.59
N SER A 43 -5.44 -20.89 -6.36
CA SER A 43 -5.68 -19.47 -6.64
C SER A 43 -5.97 -18.65 -5.38
N MET A 44 -6.77 -19.21 -4.45
CA MET A 44 -7.12 -18.55 -3.19
C MET A 44 -5.86 -18.37 -2.32
N ALA A 45 -5.03 -19.40 -2.21
CA ALA A 45 -3.78 -19.34 -1.44
C ALA A 45 -2.80 -18.32 -2.04
N MET A 46 -2.71 -18.23 -3.37
CA MET A 46 -1.85 -17.26 -4.03
C MET A 46 -2.35 -15.83 -3.86
N ALA A 47 -3.64 -15.58 -3.95
CA ALA A 47 -4.22 -14.27 -3.67
C ALA A 47 -3.93 -13.84 -2.23
N SER A 48 -4.14 -14.73 -1.25
CA SER A 48 -3.81 -14.46 0.15
C SER A 48 -2.31 -14.21 0.37
N ALA A 49 -1.44 -14.93 -0.35
CA ALA A 49 0.01 -14.74 -0.27
C ALA A 49 0.45 -13.36 -0.79
N VAL A 50 -0.19 -12.85 -1.85
CA VAL A 50 0.07 -11.49 -2.37
C VAL A 50 -0.34 -10.44 -1.33
N ILE A 51 -1.53 -10.55 -0.77
CA ILE A 51 -1.99 -9.63 0.27
C ILE A 51 -1.03 -9.66 1.48
N LEU A 52 -0.66 -10.85 1.94
CA LEU A 52 0.28 -11.02 3.05
C LEU A 52 1.65 -10.41 2.74
N PHE A 53 2.12 -10.53 1.50
CA PHE A 53 3.38 -9.92 1.07
C PHE A 53 3.38 -8.40 1.26
N PHE A 54 2.30 -7.71 0.89
CA PHE A 54 2.19 -6.27 1.10
C PHE A 54 2.16 -5.90 2.60
N TYR A 55 1.48 -6.67 3.44
CA TYR A 55 1.49 -6.45 4.89
C TYR A 55 2.90 -6.63 5.48
N ILE A 56 3.62 -7.67 5.06
CA ILE A 56 5.01 -7.90 5.49
C ILE A 56 5.90 -6.74 5.02
N LEU A 57 5.74 -6.28 3.77
CA LEU A 57 6.51 -5.16 3.22
C LEU A 57 6.30 -3.89 4.05
N ILE A 58 5.04 -3.55 4.36
CA ILE A 58 4.70 -2.41 5.20
C ILE A 58 5.33 -2.57 6.59
N GLY A 59 5.20 -3.74 7.23
CA GLY A 59 5.79 -3.99 8.54
C GLY A 59 7.32 -3.90 8.56
N VAL A 60 7.98 -4.35 7.49
CA VAL A 60 9.44 -4.21 7.35
C VAL A 60 9.85 -2.74 7.17
N MET A 61 9.11 -1.98 6.35
CA MET A 61 9.36 -0.54 6.18
C MET A 61 9.17 0.23 7.48
N ASP A 62 8.18 -0.15 8.28
CA ASP A 62 7.92 0.43 9.60
C ASP A 62 9.00 0.09 10.63
N SER A 63 9.62 -1.09 10.52
CA SER A 63 10.70 -1.53 11.43
C SER A 63 12.07 -0.92 11.15
N ILE A 64 12.23 -0.15 10.09
CA ILE A 64 13.49 0.53 9.76
C ILE A 64 13.42 1.97 10.27
N HIS A 65 13.96 2.19 11.48
CA HIS A 65 13.95 3.50 12.13
C HIS A 65 15.28 4.24 12.00
N PHE A 66 15.19 5.57 11.90
CA PHE A 66 16.36 6.44 11.87
C PHE A 66 16.03 7.86 12.36
N HIS A 67 17.07 8.57 12.81
CA HIS A 67 16.97 10.01 13.05
C HIS A 67 17.28 10.77 11.75
N PRO A 68 16.35 11.61 11.27
CA PRO A 68 16.63 12.48 10.14
C PRO A 68 17.67 13.52 10.50
N GLU A 69 18.47 13.89 9.52
CA GLU A 69 19.46 14.93 9.62
C GLU A 69 18.79 16.29 9.48
N LEU A 70 19.06 17.20 10.42
CA LEU A 70 18.59 18.57 10.35
C LEU A 70 19.52 19.36 9.42
N GLU A 71 18.94 20.10 8.49
CA GLU A 71 19.69 21.05 7.67
C GLU A 71 20.40 22.07 8.55
N ASN A 72 21.71 22.09 8.45
CA ASN A 72 22.55 22.89 9.33
C ASN A 72 22.49 24.38 9.03
N VAL A 73 22.06 25.12 10.02
CA VAL A 73 22.13 26.58 9.98
C VAL A 73 23.46 27.11 10.54
N ASN A 74 24.24 26.38 11.36
CA ASN A 74 25.45 26.89 11.96
C ASN A 74 26.52 25.82 12.26
N ASN A 75 27.73 26.08 11.83
CA ASN A 75 29.01 25.46 12.29
C ASN A 75 29.40 24.04 11.86
N GLY A 76 28.97 23.52 10.72
CA GLY A 76 29.61 22.31 10.14
C GLY A 76 29.47 21.02 10.97
N LYS A 77 28.64 21.01 12.01
CA LYS A 77 28.30 19.80 12.77
C LYS A 77 26.94 19.31 12.35
N THR A 78 26.86 18.09 11.87
CA THR A 78 25.58 17.40 11.58
C THR A 78 24.79 17.23 12.87
N GLN A 79 23.63 17.87 12.95
CA GLN A 79 22.68 17.66 14.03
C GLN A 79 21.57 16.73 13.55
N TYR A 80 21.16 15.81 14.40
CA TYR A 80 20.06 14.89 14.12
C TYR A 80 18.82 15.33 14.89
N SER A 81 17.65 15.15 14.27
CA SER A 81 16.38 15.39 14.94
C SER A 81 16.22 14.45 16.14
N THR A 82 15.55 14.92 17.17
CA THR A 82 15.07 14.07 18.28
C THR A 82 13.91 13.18 17.86
N GLU A 83 13.24 13.51 16.76
CA GLU A 83 12.17 12.70 16.21
C GLU A 83 12.76 11.47 15.52
N ILE A 84 12.18 10.30 15.81
CA ILE A 84 12.54 9.03 15.18
C ILE A 84 11.50 8.78 14.09
N LEU A 85 11.96 8.63 12.86
CA LEU A 85 11.11 8.32 11.72
C LEU A 85 11.38 6.89 11.24
N SER A 86 10.32 6.21 10.81
CA SER A 86 10.46 4.96 10.08
C SER A 86 10.61 5.22 8.58
N LEU A 87 11.07 4.23 7.83
CA LEU A 87 11.10 4.30 6.37
C LEU A 87 9.66 4.45 5.80
N LEU A 88 8.67 3.87 6.48
CA LEU A 88 7.26 4.03 6.15
C LEU A 88 6.82 5.49 6.33
N ASP A 89 7.21 6.14 7.46
CA ASP A 89 6.89 7.55 7.71
C ASP A 89 7.37 8.47 6.59
N VAL A 90 8.57 8.20 6.05
CA VAL A 90 9.10 8.97 4.91
C VAL A 90 8.25 8.75 3.67
N ALA A 91 7.85 7.51 3.40
CA ALA A 91 7.03 7.19 2.24
C ALA A 91 5.64 7.84 2.30
N ILE A 92 5.09 8.00 3.52
CA ILE A 92 3.76 8.60 3.74
C ILE A 92 3.83 10.04 4.30
N THR A 93 4.97 10.71 4.21
CA THR A 93 5.16 12.09 4.72
C THR A 93 4.06 13.04 4.26
N HIS A 94 3.63 12.92 3.00
CA HIS A 94 2.52 13.69 2.46
C HIS A 94 1.20 13.48 3.23
N LEU A 95 0.92 12.26 3.68
CA LEU A 95 -0.28 11.94 4.48
C LEU A 95 -0.12 12.42 5.93
N ARG A 96 1.08 12.28 6.51
CA ARG A 96 1.38 12.79 7.86
C ARG A 96 1.25 14.31 7.96
N ALA A 97 1.61 15.03 6.90
CA ALA A 97 1.48 16.48 6.87
C ALA A 97 0.00 16.97 6.82
N GLN A 98 -0.93 16.07 6.50
CA GLN A 98 -2.37 16.35 6.45
C GLN A 98 -3.04 15.92 7.76
N ASP A 99 -2.59 16.50 8.89
CA ASP A 99 -3.17 16.22 10.20
C ASP A 99 -4.42 17.09 10.43
N GLU A 100 -5.52 16.45 10.81
CA GLU A 100 -6.79 17.10 11.13
C GLU A 100 -7.13 16.92 12.58
N LYS A 101 -7.67 17.95 13.21
CA LYS A 101 -7.97 17.96 14.65
C LYS A 101 -9.03 16.94 15.07
N THR A 102 -9.88 16.50 14.17
CA THR A 102 -11.03 15.67 14.53
C THR A 102 -11.29 14.57 13.55
N TYR A 103 -11.63 13.41 14.11
CA TYR A 103 -12.10 12.25 13.36
C TYR A 103 -13.62 12.31 13.34
N SER A 104 -14.20 12.80 12.25
CA SER A 104 -15.63 12.77 12.01
C SER A 104 -16.03 11.51 11.21
N ALA A 105 -17.02 11.57 10.36
CA ALA A 105 -17.38 10.47 9.49
C ALA A 105 -16.39 10.33 8.31
N PRO A 106 -16.30 9.16 7.66
CA PRO A 106 -15.59 9.01 6.39
C PRO A 106 -16.04 10.08 5.39
N PHE A 107 -15.08 10.69 4.70
CA PHE A 107 -15.32 11.78 3.77
C PHE A 107 -15.99 13.02 4.37
N ALA A 108 -15.80 13.28 5.67
CA ALA A 108 -16.28 14.51 6.28
C ALA A 108 -15.56 15.73 5.69
N SER A 109 -16.29 16.84 5.61
CA SER A 109 -15.78 18.14 5.18
C SER A 109 -15.77 19.16 6.32
N HIS A 110 -16.39 18.82 7.44
CA HIS A 110 -16.48 19.66 8.65
C HIS A 110 -16.07 18.87 9.88
N ALA A 111 -15.55 19.56 10.87
CA ALA A 111 -15.16 18.97 12.15
C ALA A 111 -16.38 18.38 12.88
N TYR A 112 -16.13 17.37 13.72
CA TYR A 112 -17.17 16.70 14.52
C TYR A 112 -17.69 17.58 15.66
N SER A 113 -16.82 18.42 16.25
CA SER A 113 -17.15 19.28 17.39
C SER A 113 -17.35 20.73 16.96
N LYS A 114 -18.28 21.42 17.66
CA LYS A 114 -18.43 22.86 17.47
C LYS A 114 -17.28 23.59 18.14
N GLU A 115 -16.59 24.42 17.40
CA GLU A 115 -15.57 25.34 17.90
C GLU A 115 -16.07 26.77 17.83
N THR A 116 -15.48 27.62 18.67
CA THR A 116 -15.77 29.06 18.65
C THR A 116 -14.85 29.70 17.60
N ILE A 117 -15.43 30.20 16.55
CA ILE A 117 -14.72 30.88 15.47
C ILE A 117 -14.90 32.39 15.65
N GLU A 118 -13.80 33.13 15.64
CA GLU A 118 -13.82 34.58 15.61
C GLU A 118 -14.01 35.04 14.16
N LEU A 119 -15.10 35.78 13.93
CA LEU A 119 -15.30 36.43 12.64
C LEU A 119 -14.45 37.69 12.55
N SER A 120 -14.19 38.12 11.31
CA SER A 120 -13.42 39.34 10.99
C SER A 120 -13.99 40.63 11.60
N ASP A 121 -15.22 40.64 12.04
CA ASP A 121 -15.90 41.73 12.72
C ASP A 121 -15.81 41.66 14.28
N GLY A 122 -15.04 40.69 14.81
CA GLY A 122 -14.86 40.51 16.27
C GLY A 122 -15.99 39.75 16.94
N ALA A 123 -17.01 39.32 16.22
CA ALA A 123 -18.07 38.50 16.77
C ALA A 123 -17.62 37.03 16.88
N THR A 124 -18.01 36.34 17.95
CA THR A 124 -17.73 34.91 18.14
C THR A 124 -18.96 34.09 17.76
N ARG A 125 -18.79 33.08 16.93
CA ARG A 125 -19.84 32.13 16.54
C ARG A 125 -19.39 30.70 16.82
N ARG A 126 -20.30 29.88 17.35
CA ARG A 126 -20.05 28.43 17.56
C ARG A 126 -20.65 27.67 16.40
N GLU A 127 -19.76 27.13 15.54
CA GLU A 127 -20.15 26.29 14.42
C GLU A 127 -19.13 25.14 14.21
N PHE A 128 -19.46 24.24 13.34
CA PHE A 128 -18.56 23.15 12.95
C PHE A 128 -17.56 23.71 11.93
N PRO A 129 -16.29 23.90 12.29
CA PRO A 129 -15.31 24.45 11.37
C PRO A 129 -15.11 23.52 10.17
N ARG A 130 -14.82 24.12 9.02
CA ARG A 130 -14.44 23.39 7.84
C ARG A 130 -13.07 22.77 8.06
N LEU A 131 -12.87 21.52 7.55
CA LEU A 131 -11.59 20.84 7.60
C LEU A 131 -10.61 21.48 6.61
N ASP A 132 -9.32 21.56 7.00
CA ASP A 132 -8.28 22.18 6.18
C ASP A 132 -7.92 21.31 4.98
N PHE A 133 -7.96 19.98 5.14
CA PHE A 133 -7.62 19.01 4.08
C PHE A 133 -8.86 18.25 3.59
N GLY A 134 -9.82 17.96 4.47
CA GLY A 134 -11.03 17.22 4.16
C GLY A 134 -11.97 18.00 3.22
N GLY A 135 -11.94 17.69 1.93
CA GLY A 135 -12.76 18.35 0.93
C GLY A 135 -12.34 19.77 0.59
N ALA A 136 -11.07 20.15 0.86
CA ALA A 136 -10.54 21.50 0.63
C ALA A 136 -10.72 22.02 -0.79
N HIS A 137 -10.71 21.11 -1.78
CA HIS A 137 -10.86 21.43 -3.21
C HIS A 137 -12.31 21.72 -3.65
N LEU A 138 -13.31 21.44 -2.77
CA LEU A 138 -14.72 21.67 -3.08
C LEU A 138 -15.11 23.08 -2.68
N SER A 139 -15.86 23.77 -3.54
CA SER A 139 -16.39 25.10 -3.22
C SER A 139 -17.57 24.98 -2.26
N ASP A 140 -18.50 24.09 -2.54
CA ASP A 140 -19.65 23.75 -1.70
C ASP A 140 -19.65 22.25 -1.36
N PRO A 141 -19.09 21.85 -0.19
CA PRO A 141 -18.98 20.45 0.17
C PRO A 141 -20.32 19.74 0.34
N GLU A 142 -21.41 20.45 0.66
CA GLU A 142 -22.71 19.81 0.86
C GLU A 142 -23.32 19.33 -0.45
N GLN A 143 -23.14 20.09 -1.52
CA GLN A 143 -23.70 19.77 -2.83
C GLN A 143 -22.74 18.94 -3.72
N GLU A 144 -21.47 19.28 -3.70
CA GLU A 144 -20.46 18.73 -4.62
C GLU A 144 -19.84 17.39 -4.15
N LYS A 145 -19.85 17.12 -2.84
CA LYS A 145 -19.19 15.96 -2.22
C LYS A 145 -19.55 14.62 -2.87
N THR A 146 -20.84 14.38 -3.10
CA THR A 146 -21.31 13.09 -3.66
C THR A 146 -20.81 12.90 -5.08
N GLY A 147 -20.86 13.96 -5.89
CA GLY A 147 -20.36 13.95 -7.27
C GLY A 147 -18.86 13.73 -7.35
N ASP A 148 -18.09 14.40 -6.50
CA ASP A 148 -16.64 14.29 -6.43
C ASP A 148 -16.19 12.88 -6.02
N ILE A 149 -16.82 12.31 -4.97
CA ILE A 149 -16.53 10.94 -4.52
C ILE A 149 -16.83 9.93 -5.63
N LEU A 150 -17.96 10.07 -6.31
CA LEU A 150 -18.36 9.16 -7.37
C LEU A 150 -17.41 9.26 -8.57
N LEU A 151 -17.05 10.47 -8.98
CA LEU A 151 -16.11 10.70 -10.07
C LEU A 151 -14.73 10.12 -9.75
N LYS A 152 -14.18 10.40 -8.57
CA LYS A 152 -12.88 9.88 -8.14
C LYS A 152 -12.89 8.36 -8.01
N SER A 153 -14.00 7.78 -7.53
CA SER A 153 -14.15 6.32 -7.46
C SER A 153 -14.15 5.68 -8.85
N VAL A 154 -14.87 6.27 -9.80
CA VAL A 154 -14.88 5.77 -11.19
C VAL A 154 -13.50 5.89 -11.83
N VAL A 155 -12.82 7.03 -11.65
CA VAL A 155 -11.45 7.22 -12.15
C VAL A 155 -10.50 6.19 -11.52
N GLY A 156 -10.61 5.96 -10.21
CA GLY A 156 -9.80 4.95 -9.51
C GLY A 156 -10.00 3.55 -10.07
N VAL A 157 -11.25 3.15 -10.31
CA VAL A 157 -11.58 1.84 -10.92
C VAL A 157 -11.00 1.74 -12.33
N ILE A 158 -11.13 2.79 -13.15
CA ILE A 158 -10.58 2.80 -14.53
C ILE A 158 -9.06 2.67 -14.48
N CYS A 159 -8.38 3.45 -13.64
CA CYS A 159 -6.93 3.37 -13.47
C CYS A 159 -6.50 1.96 -13.00
N GLY A 160 -7.21 1.38 -12.04
CA GLY A 160 -6.95 0.02 -11.57
C GLY A 160 -7.09 -1.01 -12.68
N LEU A 161 -8.13 -0.91 -13.50
CA LEU A 161 -8.34 -1.79 -14.66
C LEU A 161 -7.22 -1.64 -15.70
N ILE A 162 -6.76 -0.42 -15.97
CA ILE A 162 -5.66 -0.17 -16.90
C ILE A 162 -4.38 -0.83 -16.39
N VAL A 163 -4.03 -0.63 -15.11
CA VAL A 163 -2.85 -1.26 -14.49
C VAL A 163 -2.96 -2.78 -14.53
N TRP A 164 -4.11 -3.33 -14.18
CA TRP A 164 -4.37 -4.77 -14.24
C TRP A 164 -4.20 -5.32 -15.68
N CYS A 165 -4.74 -4.64 -16.69
CA CYS A 165 -4.58 -5.02 -18.09
C CYS A 165 -3.12 -4.97 -18.55
N LEU A 166 -2.36 -3.95 -18.13
CA LEU A 166 -0.93 -3.82 -18.44
C LEU A 166 -0.12 -4.98 -17.84
N ILE A 167 -0.29 -5.26 -16.55
CA ILE A 167 0.39 -6.36 -15.87
C ILE A 167 0.02 -7.70 -16.51
N SER A 168 -1.28 -7.94 -16.74
CA SER A 168 -1.76 -9.15 -17.41
C SER A 168 -1.15 -9.33 -18.80
N SER A 169 -1.07 -8.25 -19.57
CA SER A 169 -0.48 -8.27 -20.92
C SER A 169 1.02 -8.62 -20.89
N ILE A 170 1.77 -8.06 -19.94
CA ILE A 170 3.20 -8.37 -19.75
C ILE A 170 3.38 -9.86 -19.42
N ILE A 171 2.55 -10.41 -18.53
CA ILE A 171 2.64 -11.82 -18.15
C ILE A 171 2.28 -12.74 -19.31
N VAL A 172 1.18 -12.44 -20.02
CA VAL A 172 0.78 -13.19 -21.23
C VAL A 172 1.90 -13.18 -22.28
N PHE A 173 2.51 -12.01 -22.51
CA PHE A 173 3.60 -11.87 -23.45
C PHE A 173 4.83 -12.68 -23.02
N THR A 174 5.22 -12.61 -21.76
CA THR A 174 6.34 -13.38 -21.21
C THR A 174 6.09 -14.90 -21.33
N MET A 175 4.87 -15.34 -21.04
CA MET A 175 4.50 -16.75 -21.14
C MET A 175 4.44 -17.23 -22.59
N LYS A 176 3.99 -16.42 -23.54
CA LYS A 176 4.05 -16.72 -24.96
C LYS A 176 5.48 -17.10 -25.39
N PHE A 177 6.48 -16.29 -25.01
CA PHE A 177 7.88 -16.56 -25.33
C PHE A 177 8.40 -17.82 -24.65
N ARG A 178 8.07 -18.01 -23.37
CA ARG A 178 8.56 -19.15 -22.59
C ARG A 178 7.98 -20.48 -23.04
N TYR A 179 6.72 -20.53 -23.43
CA TYR A 179 6.02 -21.77 -23.83
C TYR A 179 5.84 -21.90 -25.34
N ARG A 180 6.32 -20.97 -26.14
CA ARG A 180 6.19 -20.94 -27.63
C ARG A 180 4.72 -21.12 -28.10
N LEU A 181 3.75 -20.58 -27.36
CA LEU A 181 2.34 -20.68 -27.69
C LEU A 181 1.89 -19.51 -28.58
N SER A 182 0.87 -19.74 -29.42
CA SER A 182 0.18 -18.65 -30.13
C SER A 182 -0.63 -17.82 -29.11
N LEU A 183 -0.76 -16.50 -29.34
CA LEU A 183 -1.53 -15.60 -28.48
C LEU A 183 -2.98 -16.08 -28.31
N THR A 184 -3.60 -16.56 -29.37
CA THR A 184 -4.98 -17.10 -29.33
C THR A 184 -5.09 -18.31 -28.40
N ASN A 185 -4.10 -19.21 -28.43
CA ASN A 185 -4.07 -20.39 -27.57
C ASN A 185 -3.78 -20.02 -26.10
N VAL A 186 -2.93 -19.01 -25.86
CA VAL A 186 -2.68 -18.50 -24.50
C VAL A 186 -3.97 -17.93 -23.91
N PHE A 187 -4.67 -17.10 -24.66
CA PHE A 187 -5.92 -16.47 -24.22
C PHE A 187 -7.03 -17.51 -24.00
N TYR A 188 -7.18 -18.47 -24.91
CA TYR A 188 -8.15 -19.56 -24.77
C TYR A 188 -7.85 -20.45 -23.56
N ASN A 189 -6.59 -20.83 -23.34
CA ASN A 189 -6.17 -21.64 -22.20
C ASN A 189 -6.33 -20.88 -20.86
N MET A 190 -6.14 -19.56 -20.88
CA MET A 190 -6.34 -18.72 -19.71
C MET A 190 -7.79 -18.67 -19.25
N LEU A 191 -8.75 -18.69 -20.20
CA LEU A 191 -10.18 -18.61 -19.93
C LEU A 191 -10.86 -19.95 -19.72
N MET A 192 -10.48 -20.97 -20.48
CA MET A 192 -11.31 -22.17 -20.68
C MET A 192 -10.66 -23.47 -20.21
N LYS A 193 -9.35 -23.59 -20.10
CA LYS A 193 -8.70 -24.89 -19.94
C LYS A 193 -7.71 -24.95 -18.79
N ASP A 194 -7.86 -25.99 -17.96
CA ASP A 194 -6.93 -26.36 -16.90
C ASP A 194 -5.81 -27.23 -17.53
N ASN A 195 -4.70 -26.60 -17.91
CA ASN A 195 -3.51 -27.26 -18.45
C ASN A 195 -2.45 -27.37 -17.36
N ASP A 196 -1.28 -27.92 -17.71
CA ASP A 196 -0.10 -28.01 -16.84
C ASP A 196 0.36 -26.64 -16.30
N VAL A 197 -0.06 -25.55 -16.95
CA VAL A 197 0.17 -24.17 -16.47
C VAL A 197 -1.07 -23.69 -15.71
N PRO A 198 -0.93 -23.24 -14.46
CA PRO A 198 -2.07 -22.81 -13.62
C PRO A 198 -2.56 -21.40 -14.00
N TRP A 199 -3.14 -21.25 -15.19
CA TRP A 199 -3.60 -19.96 -15.73
C TRP A 199 -4.58 -19.22 -14.82
N LYS A 200 -5.52 -19.95 -14.21
CA LYS A 200 -6.48 -19.36 -13.26
C LYS A 200 -5.79 -18.76 -12.05
N VAL A 201 -4.76 -19.45 -11.53
CA VAL A 201 -3.98 -18.97 -10.39
C VAL A 201 -3.24 -17.68 -10.74
N ILE A 202 -2.61 -17.64 -11.89
CA ILE A 202 -1.88 -16.45 -12.37
C ILE A 202 -2.84 -15.27 -12.51
N HIS A 203 -4.01 -15.49 -13.15
CA HIS A 203 -4.99 -14.44 -13.38
C HIS A 203 -5.58 -13.87 -12.07
N VAL A 204 -5.92 -14.76 -11.13
CA VAL A 204 -6.42 -14.35 -9.81
C VAL A 204 -5.33 -13.64 -9.01
N THR A 205 -4.08 -14.11 -9.08
CA THR A 205 -2.95 -13.45 -8.37
C THR A 205 -2.74 -12.04 -8.89
N ILE A 206 -2.81 -11.82 -10.22
CA ILE A 206 -2.70 -10.47 -10.81
C ILE A 206 -3.89 -9.60 -10.37
N GLY A 207 -5.10 -10.15 -10.36
CA GLY A 207 -6.31 -9.42 -9.95
C GLY A 207 -6.38 -9.08 -8.47
N SER A 208 -5.51 -9.69 -7.63
CA SER A 208 -5.41 -9.41 -6.20
C SER A 208 -4.37 -8.34 -5.84
N VAL A 209 -3.58 -7.87 -6.81
CA VAL A 209 -2.64 -6.75 -6.67
C VAL A 209 -3.36 -5.44 -6.89
#